data_c7ca80169a9c5e12600048e4fbb15012
#
_entry.id   c7ca80169a9c5e12600048e4fbb15012
#
_cell.length_a   1.000
_cell.length_b   1.000
_cell.length_c   1.000
_cell.angle_alpha   90.00
_cell.angle_beta   90.00
_cell.angle_gamma   90.00
#
_symmetry.space_group_name_H-M   'P 1'
#
loop_
_entity.id
_entity.type
_entity.pdbx_description
1 polymer ?
#
loop_
_entity_poly.entity_id
_entity_poly.type
_entity_poly.pdbx_seq_one_letter_code
_entity_poly.pdbx_strand_id
1 'polypeptide(L)'
;MSLDLHIISKTPVRKRGTGVYVRENGRIRELRTLDEVINHFPDSDVSHIKEYVYETNEIWHENITHNMTKMAGHVPIGELTLYDYLWLPEEHGFKTVSDNYMKGVFEGLLYMKMHKEELLQFEPSIDPETGERWGNYDLLVSFCASLVKCLMELDLSEKFEILSDV
;
A
#
# COMPACT_ATOMS: atom_id res chain seq x y z
N MET A 1 14.62 0.28 3.05
CA MET A 1 13.50 -0.22 3.87
C MET A 1 12.16 0.25 3.30
N SER A 2 11.14 -0.54 3.46
CA SER A 2 9.80 -0.24 3.00
C SER A 2 8.78 -0.69 4.04
N LEU A 3 7.56 -0.23 3.90
CA LEU A 3 6.41 -0.74 4.63
C LEU A 3 5.73 -1.78 3.75
N ASP A 4 5.47 -2.94 4.30
CA ASP A 4 4.53 -3.92 3.77
C ASP A 4 3.34 -3.98 4.70
N LEU A 5 2.18 -3.56 4.21
CA LEU A 5 0.93 -3.59 4.98
C LEU A 5 0.01 -4.66 4.41
N HIS A 6 -0.49 -5.51 5.29
CA HIS A 6 -1.30 -6.67 4.93
C HIS A 6 -2.63 -6.64 5.65
N ILE A 7 -3.68 -7.05 4.97
CA ILE A 7 -4.98 -7.39 5.59
C ILE A 7 -5.17 -8.89 5.44
N ILE A 8 -5.30 -9.56 6.57
CA ILE A 8 -5.34 -11.02 6.68
C ILE A 8 -6.74 -11.48 7.07
N SER A 9 -7.30 -12.38 6.28
CA SER A 9 -8.59 -13.01 6.53
C SER A 9 -8.40 -14.39 7.19
N LYS A 10 -9.40 -14.85 7.94
CA LYS A 10 -9.47 -16.24 8.39
C LYS A 10 -9.83 -17.20 7.27
N THR A 11 -10.58 -16.71 6.28
CA THR A 11 -11.00 -17.49 5.12
C THR A 11 -10.04 -17.24 3.97
N PRO A 12 -9.39 -18.29 3.43
CA PRO A 12 -8.48 -18.12 2.31
C PRO A 12 -9.19 -17.67 1.05
N VAL A 13 -8.49 -16.90 0.24
CA VAL A 13 -8.92 -16.46 -1.09
C VAL A 13 -7.96 -16.97 -2.14
N ARG A 14 -8.40 -17.02 -3.40
CA ARG A 14 -7.55 -17.37 -4.54
C ARG A 14 -7.00 -16.12 -5.18
N LYS A 15 -5.71 -16.16 -5.45
CA LYS A 15 -5.00 -15.10 -6.17
C LYS A 15 -4.23 -15.68 -7.34
N ARG A 16 -3.95 -14.82 -8.32
CA ARG A 16 -3.05 -15.14 -9.44
C ARG A 16 -1.71 -14.46 -9.23
N GLY A 17 -0.66 -15.10 -9.72
CA GLY A 17 0.67 -14.54 -9.71
C GLY A 17 1.49 -15.07 -10.86
N THR A 18 2.59 -14.40 -11.16
CA THR A 18 3.57 -14.80 -12.18
C THR A 18 4.97 -14.98 -11.60
N GLY A 19 5.18 -14.52 -10.35
CA GLY A 19 6.50 -14.46 -9.73
C GLY A 19 7.38 -13.33 -10.27
N VAL A 20 6.84 -12.46 -11.12
CA VAL A 20 7.57 -11.32 -11.69
C VAL A 20 7.19 -10.07 -10.91
N TYR A 21 8.20 -9.40 -10.37
CA TYR A 21 8.03 -8.18 -9.57
C TYR A 21 8.67 -7.00 -10.29
N VAL A 22 8.05 -5.83 -10.17
CA VAL A 22 8.57 -4.58 -10.69
C VAL A 22 8.70 -3.55 -9.59
N ARG A 23 9.71 -2.70 -9.72
CA ARG A 23 9.95 -1.57 -8.82
C ARG A 23 9.52 -0.30 -9.53
N GLU A 24 8.58 0.40 -8.94
CA GLU A 24 8.00 1.61 -9.53
C GLU A 24 7.79 2.65 -8.44
N ASN A 25 8.26 3.86 -8.67
CA ASN A 25 7.91 5.04 -7.87
C ASN A 25 7.68 4.77 -6.37
N GLY A 26 8.68 4.20 -5.71
CA GLY A 26 8.65 3.98 -4.26
C GLY A 26 7.89 2.74 -3.80
N ARG A 27 7.56 1.83 -4.69
CA ARG A 27 6.89 0.56 -4.34
C ARG A 27 7.42 -0.62 -5.16
N ILE A 28 7.18 -1.82 -4.64
CA ILE A 28 7.43 -3.07 -5.34
C ILE A 28 6.08 -3.77 -5.47
N ARG A 29 5.75 -4.21 -6.68
CA ARG A 29 4.52 -4.96 -6.92
C ARG A 29 4.74 -6.15 -7.84
N GLU A 30 3.92 -7.17 -7.67
CA GLU A 30 3.88 -8.32 -8.57
C GLU A 30 3.01 -8.03 -9.79
N LEU A 31 3.49 -8.45 -10.97
CA LEU A 31 2.67 -8.49 -12.17
C LEU A 31 1.83 -9.77 -12.10
N ARG A 32 0.51 -9.62 -12.05
CA ARG A 32 -0.41 -10.72 -11.71
C ARG A 32 -0.75 -11.62 -12.86
N THR A 33 -0.71 -11.10 -14.09
CA THR A 33 -1.08 -11.82 -15.29
C THR A 33 0.07 -11.83 -16.30
N LEU A 34 0.05 -12.82 -17.20
CA LEU A 34 1.03 -12.89 -18.29
C LEU A 34 0.92 -11.66 -19.20
N ASP A 35 -0.29 -11.16 -19.45
CA ASP A 35 -0.50 -9.96 -20.25
C ASP A 35 0.18 -8.73 -19.63
N GLU A 36 0.12 -8.57 -18.30
CA GLU A 36 0.84 -7.50 -17.61
C GLU A 36 2.36 -7.63 -17.80
N VAL A 37 2.89 -8.85 -17.74
CA VAL A 37 4.32 -9.11 -17.97
C VAL A 37 4.73 -8.75 -19.40
N ILE A 38 3.95 -9.17 -20.39
CA ILE A 38 4.20 -8.88 -21.79
C ILE A 38 4.16 -7.37 -22.04
N ASN A 39 3.17 -6.67 -21.49
CA ASN A 39 3.02 -5.23 -21.67
C ASN A 39 4.14 -4.44 -20.99
N HIS A 40 4.64 -4.93 -19.86
CA HIS A 40 5.73 -4.28 -19.14
C HIS A 40 7.11 -4.54 -19.74
N PHE A 41 7.31 -5.73 -20.33
CA PHE A 41 8.56 -6.17 -20.94
C PHE A 41 8.32 -6.60 -22.40
N PRO A 42 7.93 -5.68 -23.31
CA PRO A 42 7.51 -6.04 -24.67
C PRO A 42 8.62 -6.65 -25.53
N ASP A 43 9.88 -6.34 -25.22
CA ASP A 43 11.05 -6.81 -26.00
C ASP A 43 11.77 -8.01 -25.36
N SER A 44 11.21 -8.55 -24.27
CA SER A 44 11.82 -9.67 -23.55
C SER A 44 11.17 -10.99 -23.90
N ASP A 45 11.97 -12.08 -23.88
CA ASP A 45 11.43 -13.43 -23.95
C ASP A 45 10.79 -13.82 -22.62
N VAL A 46 9.47 -13.96 -22.62
CA VAL A 46 8.68 -14.31 -21.44
C VAL A 46 8.10 -15.72 -21.52
N SER A 47 8.56 -16.54 -22.48
CA SER A 47 8.02 -17.88 -22.72
C SER A 47 8.15 -18.84 -21.54
N HIS A 48 9.12 -18.60 -20.64
CA HIS A 48 9.35 -19.38 -19.44
C HIS A 48 8.47 -18.96 -18.25
N ILE A 49 7.74 -17.84 -18.37
CA ILE A 49 6.89 -17.30 -17.31
C ILE A 49 5.49 -17.91 -17.45
N LYS A 50 4.95 -18.38 -16.33
CA LYS A 50 3.61 -18.97 -16.27
C LYS A 50 2.80 -18.32 -15.17
N GLU A 51 1.52 -18.10 -15.45
CA GLU A 51 0.58 -17.75 -14.41
C GLU A 51 0.31 -18.97 -13.53
N TYR A 52 0.17 -18.71 -12.24
CA TYR A 52 -0.27 -19.72 -11.29
C TYR A 52 -1.35 -19.16 -10.37
N VAL A 53 -2.18 -20.05 -9.86
CA VAL A 53 -3.22 -19.72 -8.89
C VAL A 53 -2.81 -20.32 -7.55
N TYR A 54 -2.95 -19.54 -6.49
CA TYR A 54 -2.63 -19.99 -5.14
C TYR A 54 -3.70 -19.52 -4.15
N GLU A 55 -3.80 -20.25 -3.03
CA GLU A 55 -4.66 -19.85 -1.92
C GLU A 55 -3.83 -19.09 -0.88
N THR A 56 -4.41 -18.02 -0.34
CA THR A 56 -3.78 -17.20 0.69
C THR A 56 -4.82 -16.59 1.61
N ASN A 57 -4.45 -16.38 2.87
CA ASN A 57 -5.24 -15.60 3.83
C ASN A 57 -5.02 -14.10 3.70
N GLU A 58 -4.00 -13.68 2.93
CA GLU A 58 -3.71 -12.30 2.63
C GLU A 58 -4.65 -11.79 1.54
N ILE A 59 -5.67 -11.02 1.94
CA ILE A 59 -6.67 -10.52 1.00
C ILE A 59 -6.25 -9.19 0.35
N TRP A 60 -5.36 -8.46 0.99
CA TRP A 60 -4.80 -7.22 0.49
C TRP A 60 -3.37 -7.06 0.97
N HIS A 61 -2.50 -6.58 0.11
CA HIS A 61 -1.12 -6.26 0.42
C HIS A 61 -0.66 -5.12 -0.49
N GLU A 62 -0.02 -4.14 0.09
CA GLU A 62 0.68 -3.10 -0.65
C GLU A 62 2.00 -2.77 0.03
N ASN A 63 2.96 -2.40 -0.80
CA ASN A 63 4.29 -1.97 -0.39
C ASN A 63 4.46 -0.48 -0.67
N ILE A 64 5.13 0.23 0.22
CA ILE A 64 5.46 1.64 0.02
C ILE A 64 6.82 1.96 0.66
N THR A 65 7.60 2.79 -0.03
CA THR A 65 8.91 3.22 0.50
C THR A 65 8.77 3.99 1.83
N HIS A 66 9.72 3.76 2.73
CA HIS A 66 9.80 4.51 3.98
C HIS A 66 10.09 6.01 3.78
N ASN A 67 10.48 6.42 2.56
CA ASN A 67 10.64 7.85 2.23
C ASN A 67 9.35 8.64 2.40
N MET A 68 8.20 7.97 2.46
CA MET A 68 6.90 8.62 2.67
C MET A 68 6.54 8.83 4.15
N THR A 69 7.39 8.38 5.09
CA THR A 69 7.11 8.49 6.53
C THR A 69 6.94 9.94 6.99
N LYS A 70 7.75 10.85 6.47
CA LYS A 70 7.67 12.26 6.84
C LYS A 70 6.35 12.89 6.42
N MET A 71 5.92 12.62 5.19
CA MET A 71 4.60 13.10 4.72
C MET A 71 3.47 12.51 5.54
N ALA A 72 3.48 11.18 5.75
CA ALA A 72 2.47 10.50 6.55
C ALA A 72 2.39 11.03 7.99
N GLY A 73 3.54 11.41 8.57
CA GLY A 73 3.61 12.01 9.90
C GLY A 73 3.02 13.42 9.99
N HIS A 74 2.77 14.08 8.85
CA HIS A 74 2.15 15.40 8.78
C HIS A 74 0.67 15.34 8.36
N VAL A 75 0.09 14.17 8.30
CA VAL A 75 -1.34 13.97 8.03
C VAL A 75 -2.03 13.63 9.36
N PRO A 76 -2.70 14.59 10.01
CA PRO A 76 -3.33 14.36 11.31
C PRO A 76 -4.61 13.53 11.17
N ILE A 77 -4.82 12.63 12.12
CA ILE A 77 -6.04 11.85 12.27
C ILE A 77 -6.38 11.85 13.76
N GLY A 78 -7.18 12.82 14.19
CA GLY A 78 -7.42 13.04 15.63
C GLY A 78 -6.11 13.36 16.35
N GLU A 79 -5.79 12.63 17.39
CA GLU A 79 -4.54 12.78 18.15
C GLU A 79 -3.37 11.99 17.56
N LEU A 80 -3.65 11.16 16.55
CA LEU A 80 -2.67 10.36 15.84
C LEU A 80 -2.36 10.97 14.47
N THR A 81 -1.51 10.29 13.71
CA THR A 81 -1.19 10.64 12.33
C THR A 81 -1.37 9.45 11.41
N LEU A 82 -1.38 9.68 10.12
CA LEU A 82 -1.42 8.61 9.14
C LEU A 82 -0.23 7.65 9.29
N TYR A 83 0.94 8.16 9.70
CA TYR A 83 2.09 7.33 10.02
C TYR A 83 1.75 6.30 11.10
N ASP A 84 1.04 6.69 12.15
CA ASP A 84 0.64 5.80 13.23
C ASP A 84 -0.29 4.69 12.74
N TYR A 85 -1.21 5.02 11.82
CA TYR A 85 -2.16 4.06 11.26
C TYR A 85 -1.50 3.05 10.32
N LEU A 86 -0.49 3.46 9.57
CA LEU A 86 0.12 2.63 8.54
C LEU A 86 1.39 1.90 9.02
N TRP A 87 2.29 2.62 9.69
CA TRP A 87 3.58 2.06 10.13
C TRP A 87 3.52 1.45 11.53
N LEU A 88 2.67 1.96 12.40
CA LEU A 88 2.59 1.55 13.80
C LEU A 88 1.16 1.17 14.24
N PRO A 89 0.35 0.49 13.42
CA PRO A 89 -1.04 0.24 13.79
C PRO A 89 -1.16 -0.59 15.07
N GLU A 90 -0.29 -1.56 15.26
CA GLU A 90 -0.29 -2.42 16.44
C GLU A 90 -0.04 -1.65 17.73
N GLU A 91 0.84 -0.67 17.71
CA GLU A 91 1.16 0.15 18.88
C GLU A 91 -0.02 1.03 19.33
N HIS A 92 -0.94 1.33 18.42
CA HIS A 92 -2.11 2.14 18.68
C HIS A 92 -3.40 1.32 18.81
N GLY A 93 -3.29 0.00 19.00
CA GLY A 93 -4.43 -0.88 19.23
C GLY A 93 -5.17 -1.32 17.97
N PHE A 94 -4.59 -1.14 16.80
CA PHE A 94 -5.17 -1.54 15.52
C PHE A 94 -4.61 -2.87 15.02
N LYS A 95 -4.77 -3.94 15.79
CA LYS A 95 -4.41 -5.31 15.35
C LYS A 95 -5.46 -5.92 14.44
N THR A 96 -6.70 -5.48 14.58
CA THR A 96 -7.82 -5.94 13.76
C THR A 96 -8.50 -4.78 13.08
N VAL A 97 -9.07 -5.05 11.91
CA VAL A 97 -9.87 -4.07 11.19
C VAL A 97 -11.11 -3.75 12.00
N SER A 98 -11.33 -2.47 12.18
CA SER A 98 -12.52 -1.92 12.84
C SER A 98 -13.08 -0.77 12.03
N ASP A 99 -14.29 -0.37 12.35
CA ASP A 99 -14.90 0.82 11.78
C ASP A 99 -14.06 2.08 12.06
N ASN A 100 -13.50 2.17 13.28
CA ASN A 100 -12.63 3.28 13.66
C ASN A 100 -11.35 3.34 12.84
N TYR A 101 -10.71 2.19 12.58
CA TYR A 101 -9.52 2.14 11.73
C TYR A 101 -9.84 2.61 10.31
N MET A 102 -10.91 2.09 9.73
CA MET A 102 -11.35 2.46 8.39
C MET A 102 -11.65 3.96 8.30
N LYS A 103 -12.41 4.50 9.25
CA LYS A 103 -12.74 5.93 9.30
C LYS A 103 -11.48 6.79 9.44
N GLY A 104 -10.52 6.36 10.25
CA GLY A 104 -9.26 7.07 10.42
C GLY A 104 -8.46 7.15 9.14
N VAL A 105 -8.29 6.04 8.44
CA VAL A 105 -7.56 6.04 7.14
C VAL A 105 -8.29 6.90 6.11
N PHE A 106 -9.61 6.82 6.06
CA PHE A 106 -10.42 7.65 5.19
C PHE A 106 -10.26 9.14 5.51
N GLU A 107 -10.28 9.51 6.78
CA GLU A 107 -10.05 10.88 7.23
C GLU A 107 -8.66 11.39 6.80
N GLY A 108 -7.64 10.54 6.93
CA GLY A 108 -6.30 10.85 6.45
C GLY A 108 -6.24 11.07 4.94
N LEU A 109 -6.96 10.25 4.17
CA LEU A 109 -7.06 10.41 2.72
C LEU A 109 -7.73 11.73 2.35
N LEU A 110 -8.81 12.10 3.03
CA LEU A 110 -9.49 13.38 2.81
C LEU A 110 -8.58 14.56 3.15
N TYR A 111 -7.88 14.49 4.27
CA TYR A 111 -6.93 15.52 4.67
C TYR A 111 -5.86 15.73 3.58
N MET A 112 -5.28 14.65 3.08
CA MET A 112 -4.26 14.73 2.02
C MET A 112 -4.79 15.45 0.79
N LYS A 113 -6.01 15.15 0.36
CA LYS A 113 -6.62 15.79 -0.81
C LYS A 113 -6.92 17.26 -0.59
N MET A 114 -7.30 17.64 0.61
CA MET A 114 -7.62 19.02 0.96
C MET A 114 -6.37 19.87 1.21
N HIS A 115 -5.24 19.28 1.55
CA HIS A 115 -4.00 19.95 1.94
C HIS A 115 -2.82 19.56 1.07
N LYS A 116 -3.07 19.28 -0.19
CA LYS A 116 -2.04 18.83 -1.15
C LYS A 116 -0.84 19.78 -1.17
N GLU A 117 -1.09 21.07 -1.31
CA GLU A 117 -0.02 22.07 -1.42
C GLU A 117 0.94 22.06 -0.23
N GLU A 118 0.38 21.92 0.98
CA GLU A 118 1.19 21.85 2.20
C GLU A 118 2.00 20.56 2.28
N LEU A 119 1.45 19.45 1.81
CA LEU A 119 2.10 18.14 1.88
C LEU A 119 3.20 17.97 0.84
N LEU A 120 3.14 18.67 -0.28
CA LEU A 120 4.18 18.58 -1.31
C LEU A 120 5.57 18.96 -0.81
N GLN A 121 5.68 19.81 0.21
CA GLN A 121 6.98 20.14 0.82
C GLN A 121 7.65 18.95 1.50
N PHE A 122 6.91 17.90 1.80
CA PHE A 122 7.43 16.69 2.45
C PHE A 122 7.72 15.55 1.47
N GLU A 123 7.65 15.81 0.17
CA GLU A 123 8.05 14.82 -0.82
C GLU A 123 9.53 14.49 -0.70
N PRO A 124 9.93 13.22 -0.97
CA PRO A 124 11.34 12.84 -0.97
C PRO A 124 12.15 13.68 -1.98
N SER A 125 13.44 13.83 -1.68
CA SER A 125 14.34 14.52 -2.58
C SER A 125 14.54 13.73 -3.88
N ILE A 126 14.83 14.46 -4.97
CA ILE A 126 15.22 13.87 -6.23
C ILE A 126 16.64 13.31 -6.08
N ASP A 127 16.84 12.07 -6.53
CA ASP A 127 18.16 11.45 -6.59
C ASP A 127 18.99 12.19 -7.64
N PRO A 128 20.15 12.78 -7.27
CA PRO A 128 20.98 13.53 -8.21
C PRO A 128 21.63 12.66 -9.28
N GLU A 129 21.78 11.36 -9.05
CA GLU A 129 22.40 10.45 -10.03
C GLU A 129 21.40 10.01 -11.11
N THR A 130 20.16 9.74 -10.73
CA THR A 130 19.14 9.23 -11.66
C THR A 130 18.17 10.30 -12.14
N GLY A 131 18.05 11.43 -11.42
CA GLY A 131 17.06 12.46 -11.68
C GLY A 131 15.64 12.05 -11.27
N GLU A 132 15.50 10.92 -10.59
CA GLU A 132 14.21 10.37 -10.18
C GLU A 132 13.95 10.60 -8.70
N ARG A 133 12.68 10.59 -8.37
CA ARG A 133 12.20 10.65 -6.98
C ARG A 133 11.60 9.30 -6.61
N TRP A 134 12.11 8.70 -5.53
CA TRP A 134 11.58 7.43 -5.05
C TRP A 134 10.46 7.66 -4.03
N GLY A 135 9.26 7.71 -4.54
CA GLY A 135 8.06 8.07 -3.79
C GLY A 135 7.61 9.51 -4.06
N ASN A 136 6.32 9.75 -3.94
CA ASN A 136 5.72 11.07 -4.09
C ASN A 136 4.34 11.14 -3.41
N TYR A 137 3.73 12.32 -3.41
CA TYR A 137 2.39 12.53 -2.86
C TYR A 137 1.35 11.58 -3.48
N ASP A 138 1.34 11.44 -4.80
CA ASP A 138 0.37 10.59 -5.48
C ASP A 138 0.49 9.12 -5.08
N LEU A 139 1.69 8.64 -4.81
CA LEU A 139 1.92 7.29 -4.31
C LEU A 139 1.23 7.07 -2.96
N LEU A 140 1.38 8.00 -2.02
CA LEU A 140 0.76 7.88 -0.70
C LEU A 140 -0.76 7.96 -0.79
N VAL A 141 -1.29 8.85 -1.62
CA VAL A 141 -2.74 8.94 -1.87
C VAL A 141 -3.27 7.64 -2.47
N SER A 142 -2.59 7.09 -3.47
CA SER A 142 -2.99 5.82 -4.10
C SER A 142 -2.95 4.66 -3.13
N PHE A 143 -1.94 4.60 -2.29
CA PHE A 143 -1.82 3.58 -1.23
C PHE A 143 -3.03 3.64 -0.28
N CYS A 144 -3.34 4.82 0.23
CA CYS A 144 -4.47 5.00 1.14
C CYS A 144 -5.81 4.75 0.44
N ALA A 145 -5.97 5.16 -0.81
CA ALA A 145 -7.19 4.92 -1.58
C ALA A 145 -7.43 3.42 -1.80
N SER A 146 -6.38 2.67 -2.12
CA SER A 146 -6.43 1.21 -2.26
C SER A 146 -6.82 0.54 -0.94
N LEU A 147 -6.21 0.97 0.16
CA LEU A 147 -6.53 0.46 1.49
C LEU A 147 -7.97 0.73 1.87
N VAL A 148 -8.44 1.97 1.71
CA VAL A 148 -9.83 2.34 2.01
C VAL A 148 -10.81 1.51 1.18
N LYS A 149 -10.53 1.33 -0.10
CA LYS A 149 -11.36 0.49 -0.98
C LYS A 149 -11.46 -0.94 -0.44
N CYS A 150 -10.34 -1.53 -0.05
CA CYS A 150 -10.33 -2.86 0.56
C CYS A 150 -11.18 -2.88 1.83
N LEU A 151 -10.94 -1.95 2.75
CA LEU A 151 -11.63 -1.90 4.05
C LEU A 151 -13.15 -1.73 3.90
N MET A 152 -13.59 -0.94 2.93
CA MET A 152 -15.02 -0.72 2.68
C MET A 152 -15.74 -1.96 2.14
N GLU A 153 -15.02 -2.88 1.52
CA GLU A 153 -15.58 -4.11 0.96
C GLU A 153 -15.66 -5.26 1.98
N LEU A 154 -15.07 -5.08 3.18
CA LEU A 154 -15.03 -6.11 4.20
C LEU A 154 -16.35 -6.22 4.97
N ASP A 155 -16.76 -7.46 5.25
CA ASP A 155 -17.82 -7.75 6.22
C ASP A 155 -17.18 -7.74 7.63
N LEU A 156 -17.40 -6.67 8.38
CA LEU A 156 -16.82 -6.50 9.71
C LEU A 156 -17.45 -7.40 10.80
N SER A 157 -18.44 -8.24 10.44
CA SER A 157 -18.87 -9.34 11.32
C SER A 157 -17.80 -10.43 11.39
N GLU A 158 -16.90 -10.50 10.40
CA GLU A 158 -15.74 -11.36 10.38
C GLU A 158 -14.52 -10.61 10.93
N LYS A 159 -13.55 -11.38 11.43
CA LYS A 159 -12.29 -10.80 11.95
C LYS A 159 -11.23 -10.76 10.86
N PHE A 160 -10.70 -9.57 10.60
CA PHE A 160 -9.55 -9.35 9.73
C PHE A 160 -8.41 -8.76 10.54
N GLU A 161 -7.21 -9.26 10.32
CA GLU A 161 -6.02 -8.78 10.99
C GLU A 161 -5.29 -7.75 10.14
N ILE A 162 -4.68 -6.77 10.81
CA ILE A 162 -3.81 -5.78 10.20
C ILE A 162 -2.38 -6.14 10.60
N LEU A 163 -1.53 -6.37 9.61
CA LEU A 163 -0.11 -6.67 9.83
C LEU A 163 0.73 -5.64 9.11
N SER A 164 1.58 -4.97 9.85
CA SER A 164 2.56 -4.01 9.35
C SER A 164 3.95 -4.61 9.52
N ASP A 165 4.67 -4.73 8.42
CA ASP A 165 6.04 -5.21 8.39
C ASP A 165 6.97 -4.11 7.86
N VAL A 166 7.88 -3.66 8.68
CA VAL A 166 8.78 -2.53 8.41
C VAL A 166 10.25 -2.91 8.57
#